data_ee25ab07e53df845dbab57722e8a0f73
#
_entry.id   ee25ab07e53df845dbab57722e8a0f73
#
_cell.length_a   1.000
_cell.length_b   1.000
_cell.length_c   1.000
_cell.angle_alpha   90.00
_cell.angle_beta   90.00
_cell.angle_gamma   90.00
#
_symmetry.space_group_name_H-M   'P 1'
#
loop_
_entity.id
_entity.type
_entity.pdbx_description
1 polymer ?
#
loop_
_entity_poly.entity_id
_entity_poly.type
_entity_poly.pdbx_seq_one_letter_code
_entity_poly.pdbx_strand_id
1 'polypeptide(L)'
;MLRNQKGFTLIELMIVVVIIGILAAIAIPNFIAMQDRAKEGSTKANMHTVQLAAEDWGVKNDGTYSDVASNLGVPSNFKNPFVSSATALEDRSSTLNAPTATPGITSYADTSQTNYNVKGYGKSAALALVLTAGQ
;
A
#
# COMPACT_ATOMS: atom_id res chain seq x y z
N MET A 1 -52.91 -16.44 -32.62
CA MET A 1 -51.55 -16.61 -33.14
C MET A 1 -50.63 -17.04 -32.00
N LEU A 2 -50.15 -18.27 -32.00
CA LEU A 2 -49.15 -18.74 -31.03
C LEU A 2 -47.78 -18.26 -31.50
N ARG A 3 -47.17 -17.33 -30.74
CA ARG A 3 -45.78 -16.89 -30.99
C ARG A 3 -44.86 -18.08 -30.70
N ASN A 4 -44.15 -18.52 -31.72
CA ASN A 4 -43.13 -19.57 -31.62
C ASN A 4 -41.99 -19.04 -30.78
N GLN A 5 -41.94 -19.35 -29.49
CA GLN A 5 -40.85 -18.97 -28.59
C GLN A 5 -39.70 -19.98 -28.82
N LYS A 6 -38.64 -19.53 -29.47
CA LYS A 6 -37.40 -20.31 -29.58
C LYS A 6 -36.69 -20.25 -28.24
N GLY A 7 -36.59 -21.34 -27.52
CA GLY A 7 -35.83 -21.47 -26.29
C GLY A 7 -34.35 -21.70 -26.56
N PHE A 8 -33.52 -21.35 -25.56
CA PHE A 8 -32.08 -21.64 -25.58
C PHE A 8 -31.81 -23.15 -25.53
N THR A 9 -30.85 -23.62 -26.29
CA THR A 9 -30.38 -25.00 -26.22
C THR A 9 -29.38 -25.19 -25.08
N LEU A 10 -29.33 -26.41 -24.52
CA LEU A 10 -28.39 -26.73 -23.44
C LEU A 10 -26.94 -26.57 -23.90
N ILE A 11 -26.62 -26.87 -25.16
CA ILE A 11 -25.29 -26.74 -25.73
C ILE A 11 -24.85 -25.26 -25.88
N GLU A 12 -25.76 -24.36 -26.26
CA GLU A 12 -25.46 -22.92 -26.32
C GLU A 12 -25.10 -22.38 -24.94
N LEU A 13 -25.83 -22.81 -23.90
CA LEU A 13 -25.49 -22.41 -22.54
C LEU A 13 -24.13 -22.96 -22.08
N MET A 14 -23.85 -24.25 -22.38
CA MET A 14 -22.58 -24.88 -22.05
C MET A 14 -21.38 -24.17 -22.70
N ILE A 15 -21.49 -23.82 -23.98
CA ILE A 15 -20.40 -23.09 -24.67
C ILE A 15 -20.15 -21.74 -24.03
N VAL A 16 -21.18 -21.00 -23.67
CA VAL A 16 -21.04 -19.68 -23.02
C VAL A 16 -20.33 -19.80 -21.66
N VAL A 17 -20.70 -20.77 -20.83
CA VAL A 17 -20.08 -20.98 -19.52
C VAL A 17 -18.60 -21.37 -19.65
N VAL A 18 -18.26 -22.20 -20.64
CA VAL A 18 -16.87 -22.60 -20.91
C VAL A 18 -16.03 -21.37 -21.34
N ILE A 19 -16.55 -20.55 -22.24
CA ILE A 19 -15.86 -19.33 -22.70
C ILE A 19 -15.64 -18.36 -21.51
N ILE A 20 -16.67 -18.11 -20.71
CA ILE A 20 -16.56 -17.27 -19.50
C ILE A 20 -15.50 -17.83 -18.54
N GLY A 21 -15.52 -19.15 -18.33
CA GLY A 21 -14.52 -19.83 -17.47
C GLY A 21 -13.08 -19.61 -17.93
N ILE A 22 -12.83 -19.74 -19.25
CA ILE A 22 -11.50 -19.50 -19.83
C ILE A 22 -11.07 -18.03 -19.66
N LEU A 23 -11.96 -17.10 -19.98
CA LEU A 23 -11.69 -15.67 -19.83
C LEU A 23 -11.43 -15.29 -18.37
N ALA A 24 -12.22 -15.81 -17.45
CA ALA A 24 -12.04 -15.57 -16.02
C ALA A 24 -10.71 -16.13 -15.50
N ALA A 25 -10.30 -17.32 -15.96
CA ALA A 25 -9.03 -17.93 -15.57
C ALA A 25 -7.79 -17.07 -15.92
N ILE A 26 -7.87 -16.29 -16.99
CA ILE A 26 -6.83 -15.36 -17.42
C ILE A 26 -6.96 -14.00 -16.72
N ALA A 27 -8.18 -13.51 -16.56
CA ALA A 27 -8.45 -12.16 -16.08
C ALA A 27 -8.23 -12.01 -14.56
N ILE A 28 -8.65 -13.01 -13.76
CA ILE A 28 -8.59 -12.92 -12.29
C ILE A 28 -7.17 -12.75 -11.76
N PRO A 29 -6.16 -13.57 -12.13
CA PRO A 29 -4.81 -13.39 -11.60
C PRO A 29 -4.19 -12.05 -12.01
N ASN A 30 -4.46 -11.57 -13.22
CA ASN A 30 -4.00 -10.26 -13.67
C ASN A 30 -4.64 -9.12 -12.86
N PHE A 31 -5.93 -9.22 -12.57
CA PHE A 31 -6.64 -8.25 -11.75
C PHE A 31 -6.07 -8.17 -10.33
N ILE A 32 -5.79 -9.32 -9.70
CA ILE A 32 -5.18 -9.37 -8.36
C ILE A 32 -3.80 -8.70 -8.38
N ALA A 33 -2.97 -9.01 -9.38
CA ALA A 33 -1.65 -8.39 -9.49
C ALA A 33 -1.73 -6.85 -9.67
N MET A 34 -2.69 -6.36 -10.45
CA MET A 34 -2.93 -4.92 -10.60
C MET A 34 -3.40 -4.27 -9.29
N GLN A 35 -4.25 -4.96 -8.54
CA GLN A 35 -4.72 -4.50 -7.23
C GLN A 35 -3.57 -4.39 -6.22
N ASP A 36 -2.69 -5.37 -6.19
CA ASP A 36 -1.52 -5.35 -5.30
C ASP A 36 -0.57 -4.19 -5.66
N ARG A 37 -0.32 -3.94 -6.96
CA ARG A 37 0.46 -2.77 -7.42
C ARG A 37 -0.18 -1.43 -7.02
N ALA A 38 -1.50 -1.33 -7.11
CA ALA A 38 -2.21 -0.13 -6.67
C ALA A 38 -2.06 0.11 -5.17
N LYS A 39 -2.13 -0.95 -4.36
CA LYS A 39 -1.91 -0.89 -2.91
C LYS A 39 -0.46 -0.52 -2.56
N GLU A 40 0.53 -1.03 -3.30
CA GLU A 40 1.93 -0.60 -3.15
C GLU A 40 2.11 0.88 -3.51
N GLY A 41 1.42 1.37 -4.54
CA GLY A 41 1.36 2.80 -4.86
C GLY A 41 0.81 3.62 -3.69
N SER A 42 -0.25 3.15 -3.04
CA SER A 42 -0.80 3.77 -1.84
C SER A 42 0.17 3.74 -0.65
N THR A 43 0.94 2.66 -0.49
CA THR A 43 2.00 2.60 0.53
C THR A 43 3.08 3.64 0.27
N LYS A 44 3.49 3.86 -1.00
CA LYS A 44 4.44 4.93 -1.35
C LYS A 44 3.87 6.31 -1.07
N ALA A 45 2.59 6.54 -1.31
CA ALA A 45 1.91 7.79 -0.94
C ALA A 45 1.92 8.00 0.58
N ASN A 46 1.70 6.94 1.35
CA ASN A 46 1.84 6.97 2.80
C ASN A 46 3.26 7.35 3.24
N MET A 47 4.29 6.82 2.58
CA MET A 47 5.69 7.19 2.87
C MET A 47 5.92 8.69 2.67
N HIS A 48 5.43 9.29 1.59
CA HIS A 48 5.51 10.74 1.37
C HIS A 48 4.73 11.54 2.41
N THR A 49 3.59 11.04 2.88
CA THR A 49 2.83 11.68 3.97
C THR A 49 3.65 11.72 5.26
N VAL A 50 4.33 10.61 5.60
CA VAL A 50 5.22 10.56 6.77
C VAL A 50 6.43 11.48 6.59
N GLN A 51 7.01 11.54 5.38
CA GLN A 51 8.09 12.46 5.06
C GLN A 51 7.66 13.92 5.29
N LEU A 52 6.53 14.34 4.75
CA LEU A 52 6.00 15.69 4.95
C LEU A 52 5.77 16.01 6.44
N ALA A 53 5.25 15.05 7.19
CA ALA A 53 5.05 15.20 8.63
C ALA A 53 6.38 15.32 9.40
N ALA A 54 7.41 14.60 8.98
CA ALA A 54 8.75 14.70 9.55
C ALA A 54 9.41 16.05 9.24
N GLU A 55 9.28 16.56 8.00
CA GLU A 55 9.78 17.88 7.63
C GLU A 55 9.04 19.00 8.38
N ASP A 56 7.71 18.91 8.52
CA ASP A 56 6.93 19.85 9.32
C ASP A 56 7.38 19.88 10.78
N TRP A 57 7.67 18.70 11.35
CA TRP A 57 8.25 18.59 12.69
C TRP A 57 9.61 19.27 12.76
N GLY A 58 10.50 18.98 11.80
CA GLY A 58 11.84 19.59 11.74
C GLY A 58 11.79 21.11 11.67
N VAL A 59 10.89 21.68 10.88
CA VAL A 59 10.70 23.14 10.79
C VAL A 59 10.26 23.73 12.14
N LYS A 60 9.42 23.03 12.88
CA LYS A 60 8.91 23.49 14.19
C LYS A 60 9.92 23.31 15.33
N ASN A 61 10.95 22.50 15.15
CA ASN A 61 11.93 22.13 16.18
C ASN A 61 13.36 22.48 15.76
N ASP A 62 13.56 23.61 15.10
CA ASP A 62 14.87 24.18 14.74
C ASP A 62 15.77 23.21 13.95
N GLY A 63 15.19 22.44 13.04
CA GLY A 63 15.89 21.45 12.21
C GLY A 63 16.15 20.11 12.89
N THR A 64 15.54 19.88 14.06
CA THR A 64 15.66 18.62 14.80
C THR A 64 14.48 17.72 14.48
N TYR A 65 14.72 16.51 13.99
CA TYR A 65 13.68 15.52 13.69
C TYR A 65 13.27 14.74 14.95
N SER A 66 12.04 14.24 14.96
CA SER A 66 11.55 13.45 16.08
C SER A 66 12.23 12.08 16.14
N ASP A 67 12.53 11.62 17.33
CA ASP A 67 12.97 10.25 17.62
C ASP A 67 11.83 9.24 17.66
N VAL A 68 10.58 9.71 17.65
CA VAL A 68 9.38 8.87 17.77
C VAL A 68 8.37 9.19 16.66
N ALA A 69 7.98 8.18 15.90
CA ALA A 69 7.02 8.32 14.80
C ALA A 69 5.65 8.86 15.24
N SER A 70 5.22 8.59 16.48
CA SER A 70 3.95 9.07 17.02
C SER A 70 3.87 10.59 17.18
N ASN A 71 5.01 11.27 17.28
CA ASN A 71 5.08 12.73 17.40
C ASN A 71 4.84 13.45 16.08
N LEU A 72 4.98 12.76 14.94
CA LEU A 72 4.93 13.38 13.61
C LEU A 72 3.55 13.94 13.24
N GLY A 73 2.49 13.59 13.97
CA GLY A 73 1.16 14.14 13.71
C GLY A 73 0.57 13.74 12.35
N VAL A 74 0.81 12.51 11.93
CA VAL A 74 0.21 11.98 10.68
C VAL A 74 -1.31 12.06 10.72
N PRO A 75 -1.99 12.30 9.58
CA PRO A 75 -3.43 12.45 9.53
C PRO A 75 -4.19 11.23 10.07
N SER A 76 -5.35 11.45 10.70
CA SER A 76 -6.19 10.39 11.26
C SER A 76 -6.72 9.37 10.24
N ASN A 77 -6.73 9.73 8.95
CA ASN A 77 -7.08 8.86 7.84
C ASN A 77 -5.90 8.02 7.32
N PHE A 78 -4.74 8.10 7.97
CA PHE A 78 -3.57 7.30 7.64
C PHE A 78 -3.83 5.83 7.94
N LYS A 79 -3.96 5.00 6.90
CA LYS A 79 -4.34 3.59 7.02
C LYS A 79 -3.44 2.71 6.19
N ASN A 80 -3.32 1.45 6.63
CA ASN A 80 -2.62 0.42 5.87
C ASN A 80 -3.46 0.06 4.62
N PRO A 81 -2.89 0.18 3.40
CA PRO A 81 -3.63 -0.09 2.16
C PRO A 81 -3.97 -1.56 1.92
N PHE A 82 -3.23 -2.48 2.52
CA PHE A 82 -3.48 -3.92 2.36
C PHE A 82 -4.46 -4.45 3.40
N VAL A 83 -4.32 -3.99 4.64
CA VAL A 83 -5.17 -4.44 5.76
C VAL A 83 -5.53 -3.22 6.60
N SER A 84 -6.75 -2.71 6.43
CA SER A 84 -7.20 -1.46 7.07
C SER A 84 -7.20 -1.49 8.60
N SER A 85 -7.25 -2.67 9.22
CA SER A 85 -7.15 -2.88 10.66
C SER A 85 -5.70 -3.03 11.18
N ALA A 86 -4.72 -3.18 10.28
CA ALA A 86 -3.33 -3.31 10.66
C ALA A 86 -2.67 -1.92 10.85
N THR A 87 -1.61 -1.88 11.64
CA THR A 87 -0.78 -0.70 11.81
C THR A 87 -0.25 -0.21 10.46
N ALA A 88 -0.40 1.09 10.21
CA ALA A 88 0.05 1.73 8.98
C ALA A 88 1.41 2.41 9.13
N LEU A 89 1.74 2.91 10.32
CA LEU A 89 3.01 3.53 10.67
C LEU A 89 3.66 2.78 11.83
N GLU A 90 4.93 2.45 11.70
CA GLU A 90 5.74 1.90 12.78
C GLU A 90 6.95 2.79 13.06
N ASP A 91 7.35 2.78 14.31
CA ASP A 91 8.59 3.39 14.77
C ASP A 91 9.71 2.35 14.74
N ARG A 92 10.82 2.72 14.11
CA ARG A 92 12.02 1.87 14.00
C ARG A 92 13.24 2.67 14.46
N SER A 93 13.41 2.80 15.75
CA SER A 93 14.51 3.55 16.32
C SER A 93 15.88 3.27 15.64
N SER A 94 16.54 4.32 15.35
CA SER A 94 17.93 4.62 14.98
C SER A 94 18.78 3.64 14.15
N THR A 95 18.65 2.33 14.21
CA THR A 95 19.65 1.43 13.64
C THR A 95 19.15 0.46 12.59
N LEU A 96 17.86 0.25 12.45
CA LEU A 96 17.31 -0.77 11.55
C LEU A 96 16.23 -0.21 10.64
N ASN A 97 16.63 0.13 9.46
CA ASN A 97 15.79 0.70 8.42
C ASN A 97 14.91 -0.32 7.69
N ALA A 98 14.80 -1.53 8.16
CA ALA A 98 13.92 -2.51 7.54
C ALA A 98 12.54 -2.42 8.18
N PRO A 99 11.47 -2.13 7.39
CA PRO A 99 10.11 -2.23 7.87
C PRO A 99 9.79 -3.66 8.30
N THR A 100 8.89 -3.82 9.28
CA THR A 100 8.33 -5.14 9.59
C THR A 100 7.74 -5.75 8.32
N ALA A 101 7.83 -7.07 8.16
CA ALA A 101 7.29 -7.80 7.01
C ALA A 101 5.74 -7.84 7.05
N THR A 102 5.13 -6.70 7.22
CA THR A 102 3.67 -6.50 7.21
C THR A 102 3.29 -5.73 5.96
N PRO A 103 2.51 -6.33 5.03
CA PRO A 103 2.10 -5.64 3.82
C PRO A 103 1.47 -4.27 4.10
N GLY A 104 1.94 -3.24 3.41
CA GLY A 104 1.41 -1.88 3.50
C GLY A 104 1.89 -1.04 4.68
N ILE A 105 2.80 -1.56 5.51
CA ILE A 105 3.35 -0.77 6.62
C ILE A 105 4.36 0.26 6.10
N THR A 106 4.36 1.42 6.73
CA THR A 106 5.36 2.47 6.56
C THR A 106 6.18 2.56 7.83
N SER A 107 7.49 2.50 7.74
CA SER A 107 8.39 2.66 8.88
C SER A 107 9.05 4.03 8.84
N TYR A 108 9.16 4.64 9.99
CA TYR A 108 9.94 5.83 10.23
C TYR A 108 11.10 5.47 11.16
N ALA A 109 12.29 5.90 10.81
CA ALA A 109 13.47 5.73 11.66
C ALA A 109 14.26 7.04 11.72
N ASP A 110 14.42 7.57 12.90
CA ASP A 110 15.40 8.60 13.18
C ASP A 110 16.81 8.00 13.24
N THR A 111 17.77 8.64 12.61
CA THR A 111 19.16 8.17 12.61
C THR A 111 20.09 9.01 13.49
N SER A 112 19.72 10.24 13.83
CA SER A 112 20.58 11.13 14.63
C SER A 112 19.92 12.46 14.98
N GLN A 113 18.62 12.58 15.00
CA GLN A 113 17.86 13.83 15.15
C GLN A 113 18.14 14.90 14.07
N THR A 114 19.16 14.71 13.26
CA THR A 114 19.50 15.56 12.10
C THR A 114 19.12 14.90 10.78
N ASN A 115 18.78 13.62 10.80
CA ASN A 115 18.38 12.87 9.62
C ASN A 115 17.40 11.77 10.00
N TYR A 116 16.51 11.44 9.10
CA TYR A 116 15.58 10.33 9.22
C TYR A 116 15.53 9.54 7.92
N ASN A 117 14.92 8.37 7.96
CA ASN A 117 14.50 7.69 6.76
C ASN A 117 13.12 7.04 6.92
N VAL A 118 12.40 7.03 5.81
CA VAL A 118 11.08 6.41 5.68
C VAL A 118 11.17 5.30 4.66
N LYS A 119 10.73 4.12 5.05
CA LYS A 119 10.65 2.94 4.19
C LYS A 119 9.25 2.33 4.24
N GLY A 120 8.90 1.54 3.26
CA GLY A 120 7.62 0.85 3.23
C GLY A 120 7.80 -0.63 2.88
N TYR A 121 6.83 -1.45 3.26
CA TYR A 121 6.74 -2.85 2.86
C TYR A 121 5.61 -3.03 1.86
N GLY A 122 5.91 -3.59 0.71
CA GLY A 122 4.95 -3.91 -0.34
C GLY A 122 4.11 -5.14 0.01
N LYS A 123 3.65 -5.87 -1.00
CA LYS A 123 2.90 -7.12 -0.81
C LYS A 123 3.73 -8.21 -0.15
N SER A 124 4.97 -8.41 -0.60
CA SER A 124 5.83 -9.54 -0.23
C SER A 124 7.28 -9.15 0.08
N ALA A 125 7.65 -7.90 -0.14
CA ALA A 125 9.02 -7.41 0.07
C ALA A 125 9.03 -5.93 0.44
N ALA A 126 10.14 -5.48 1.04
CA ALA A 126 10.37 -4.06 1.26
C ALA A 126 10.43 -3.30 -0.08
N LEU A 127 9.83 -2.11 -0.12
CA LEU A 127 9.88 -1.26 -1.30
C LEU A 127 11.29 -0.70 -1.46
N ALA A 128 11.73 -0.56 -2.71
CA ALA A 128 13.03 0.01 -3.02
C ALA A 128 13.12 1.52 -2.71
N LEU A 129 11.98 2.21 -2.64
CA LEU A 129 11.92 3.63 -2.30
C LEU A 129 12.34 3.85 -0.85
N VAL A 130 13.28 4.76 -0.66
CA VAL A 130 13.72 5.25 0.66
C VAL A 130 13.66 6.76 0.61
N LEU A 131 12.97 7.37 1.56
CA LEU A 131 12.87 8.83 1.68
C LEU A 131 13.70 9.28 2.88
N THR A 132 14.47 10.34 2.71
CA THR A 132 15.35 10.88 3.75
C THR A 132 15.14 12.39 3.88
N ALA A 133 15.71 12.98 4.91
CA ALA A 133 15.69 14.42 5.11
C ALA A 133 16.27 15.18 3.91
N GLY A 134 15.60 16.26 3.50
CA GLY A 134 16.08 17.14 2.44
C GLY A 134 15.95 16.61 1.02
N GLN A 135 15.09 15.60 0.77
CA GLN A 135 14.74 15.09 -0.57
C GLN A 135 13.42 15.62 -1.09
#